data_e3301f06d6c3e820f3718324d8462bb5
#
_entry.id   e3301f06d6c3e820f3718324d8462bb5
#
_cell.length_a   1.000
_cell.length_b   1.000
_cell.length_c   1.000
_cell.angle_alpha   90.00
_cell.angle_beta   90.00
_cell.angle_gamma   90.00
#
_symmetry.space_group_name_H-M   'P 1'
#
loop_
_entity.id
_entity.type
_entity.pdbx_description
1 polymer ?
#
loop_
_entity_poly.entity_id
_entity_poly.type
_entity_poly.pdbx_seq_one_letter_code
_entity_poly.pdbx_strand_id
1 'polypeptide(L)'
;MIGEDIKNNAYIAEFDLDSCQDSFIKEHEYILKEIQRNQKHRLDEKQESIIAHMKNTGSYAWMKHKDAVVSSIKVNIDGYDYPLTKVLNMAHSPDKQTRMKAYFAELEAYKPYEETIATCLSGIKGEVLYTSKLRGYETPLVESCIKSRLKMETLNTLLSVMKKNLPDIREYLKIKADYLGYQNGLPWFELYAPVVEDDEDYPFEKGSQFVVDQFYTFSKHLGDFATHAIKNHWADVYPRENKVGGAFCENIRSLKQSRFLFNYGNHFSDVITVAHEFGHGFHGRCLGNQTILNTHYPMPIGETASNFCETIVGKGALKSATPTQKIVILENTLSNAVQVICDIYSRFLFESRFFEARKQGPVSAEETKKIMLQAQIEAYGDGLDHNYLHPYMWTWKPHYYDSDYSFYNYPYAFGSLLAKGLYARYQKKPEHFPEDYETFLSVTGKMDLEDIAKTLDLDLTNESFWQSSIDIIKEDIDTFKTLLEEYKHD
;
A
#
# COMPACT_ATOMS: atom_id res chain seq x y z
N MET A 1 30.20 -3.23 -9.25
CA MET A 1 28.94 -3.87 -8.78
C MET A 1 28.08 -4.37 -9.95
N ILE A 2 27.52 -3.55 -10.82
CA ILE A 2 26.62 -4.02 -11.91
C ILE A 2 27.27 -5.12 -12.78
N GLY A 3 28.55 -4.99 -13.15
CA GLY A 3 29.23 -5.99 -13.97
C GLY A 3 29.51 -7.33 -13.26
N GLU A 4 29.69 -7.34 -11.94
CA GLU A 4 29.86 -8.56 -11.16
C GLU A 4 28.53 -9.29 -10.97
N ASP A 5 27.46 -8.56 -10.70
CA ASP A 5 26.12 -9.15 -10.58
C ASP A 5 25.66 -9.79 -11.91
N ILE A 6 25.97 -9.16 -13.05
CA ILE A 6 25.68 -9.72 -14.37
C ILE A 6 26.44 -11.04 -14.57
N LYS A 7 27.74 -11.09 -14.24
CA LYS A 7 28.57 -12.30 -14.39
C LYS A 7 28.13 -13.42 -13.46
N ASN A 8 27.89 -13.11 -12.20
CA ASN A 8 27.43 -14.08 -11.21
C ASN A 8 26.09 -14.70 -11.62
N ASN A 9 25.19 -13.88 -12.09
CA ASN A 9 23.88 -14.36 -12.54
C ASN A 9 23.95 -15.17 -13.85
N ALA A 10 24.87 -14.85 -14.77
CA ALA A 10 25.10 -15.67 -15.96
C ALA A 10 25.65 -17.05 -15.58
N TYR A 11 26.58 -17.11 -14.62
CA TYR A 11 27.09 -18.37 -14.11
C TYR A 11 25.99 -19.23 -13.45
N ILE A 12 25.15 -18.61 -12.61
CA ILE A 12 24.01 -19.29 -11.97
C ILE A 12 23.01 -19.80 -13.02
N ALA A 13 22.79 -19.06 -14.10
CA ALA A 13 21.86 -19.44 -15.17
C ALA A 13 22.23 -20.75 -15.87
N GLU A 14 23.53 -21.03 -15.98
CA GLU A 14 24.07 -22.23 -16.64
C GLU A 14 24.26 -23.41 -15.68
N PHE A 15 24.14 -23.18 -14.36
CA PHE A 15 24.38 -24.18 -13.33
C PHE A 15 23.22 -25.19 -13.26
N ASP A 16 23.51 -26.48 -13.25
CA ASP A 16 22.51 -27.55 -13.08
C ASP A 16 22.13 -27.71 -11.60
N LEU A 17 21.08 -26.98 -11.21
CA LEU A 17 20.54 -27.00 -9.85
C LEU A 17 19.87 -28.32 -9.50
N ASP A 18 19.25 -28.99 -10.47
CA ASP A 18 18.45 -30.19 -10.21
C ASP A 18 19.32 -31.40 -9.87
N SER A 19 20.52 -31.50 -10.45
CA SER A 19 21.49 -32.55 -10.12
C SER A 19 22.32 -32.26 -8.87
N CYS A 20 22.34 -31.04 -8.37
CA CYS A 20 23.15 -30.63 -7.24
C CYS A 20 22.65 -31.23 -5.93
N GLN A 21 23.56 -31.85 -5.15
CA GLN A 21 23.26 -32.45 -3.85
C GLN A 21 23.82 -31.62 -2.67
N ASP A 22 24.46 -30.49 -2.94
CA ASP A 22 24.99 -29.62 -1.91
C ASP A 22 23.87 -29.01 -1.07
N SER A 23 23.95 -29.14 0.25
CA SER A 23 22.89 -28.71 1.16
C SER A 23 22.72 -27.20 1.19
N PHE A 24 23.79 -26.42 1.01
CA PHE A 24 23.73 -24.96 0.96
C PHE A 24 23.01 -24.50 -0.31
N ILE A 25 23.29 -25.12 -1.46
CA ILE A 25 22.61 -24.82 -2.72
C ILE A 25 21.13 -25.21 -2.64
N LYS A 26 20.81 -26.37 -2.05
CA LYS A 26 19.40 -26.79 -1.86
C LYS A 26 18.62 -25.85 -0.94
N GLU A 27 19.25 -25.33 0.11
CA GLU A 27 18.60 -24.36 0.99
C GLU A 27 18.25 -23.06 0.25
N HIS A 28 19.06 -22.67 -0.76
CA HIS A 28 18.86 -21.46 -1.55
C HIS A 28 18.27 -21.72 -2.95
N GLU A 29 17.74 -22.93 -3.18
CA GLU A 29 17.26 -23.38 -4.48
C GLU A 29 16.22 -22.40 -5.08
N TYR A 30 15.32 -21.86 -4.27
CA TYR A 30 14.30 -20.97 -4.76
C TYR A 30 14.87 -19.71 -5.42
N ILE A 31 15.76 -18.98 -4.72
CA ILE A 31 16.34 -17.74 -5.28
C ILE A 31 17.24 -18.03 -6.48
N LEU A 32 17.94 -19.16 -6.48
CA LEU A 32 18.77 -19.58 -7.62
C LEU A 32 17.89 -19.90 -8.84
N LYS A 33 16.78 -20.62 -8.66
CA LYS A 33 15.77 -20.86 -9.70
C LYS A 33 15.09 -19.58 -10.16
N GLU A 34 14.83 -18.64 -9.27
CA GLU A 34 14.29 -17.30 -9.62
C GLU A 34 15.27 -16.55 -10.54
N ILE A 35 16.58 -16.55 -10.22
CA ILE A 35 17.62 -15.97 -11.08
C ILE A 35 17.63 -16.64 -12.45
N GLN A 36 17.55 -17.98 -12.49
CA GLN A 36 17.51 -18.74 -13.76
C GLN A 36 16.27 -18.39 -14.58
N ARG A 37 15.08 -18.36 -13.95
CA ARG A 37 13.81 -17.98 -14.62
C ARG A 37 13.87 -16.59 -15.24
N ASN A 38 14.54 -15.66 -14.55
CA ASN A 38 14.64 -14.26 -14.96
C ASN A 38 15.75 -13.99 -15.98
N GLN A 39 16.64 -14.96 -16.23
CA GLN A 39 17.75 -14.83 -17.19
C GLN A 39 17.26 -14.51 -18.60
N LYS A 40 16.12 -15.04 -19.03
CA LYS A 40 15.51 -14.76 -20.34
C LYS A 40 15.17 -13.28 -20.58
N HIS A 41 15.08 -12.49 -19.51
CA HIS A 41 14.80 -11.08 -19.51
C HIS A 41 16.03 -10.18 -19.34
N ARG A 42 17.22 -10.79 -19.31
CA ARG A 42 18.48 -10.07 -19.23
C ARG A 42 19.04 -9.80 -20.61
N LEU A 43 19.57 -8.61 -20.76
CA LEU A 43 20.32 -8.20 -21.93
C LEU A 43 21.80 -8.52 -21.73
N ASP A 44 22.59 -8.41 -22.80
CA ASP A 44 24.05 -8.55 -22.66
C ASP A 44 24.67 -7.42 -21.81
N GLU A 45 25.89 -7.63 -21.34
CA GLU A 45 26.60 -6.69 -20.43
C GLU A 45 26.72 -5.29 -21.01
N LYS A 46 26.92 -5.17 -22.33
CA LYS A 46 27.05 -3.85 -23.00
C LYS A 46 25.72 -3.12 -23.03
N GLN A 47 24.63 -3.82 -23.35
CA GLN A 47 23.29 -3.27 -23.39
C GLN A 47 22.83 -2.84 -21.99
N GLU A 48 23.00 -3.66 -20.97
CA GLU A 48 22.67 -3.31 -19.57
C GLU A 48 23.50 -2.12 -19.08
N SER A 49 24.79 -2.07 -19.42
CA SER A 49 25.65 -0.94 -19.08
C SER A 49 25.20 0.36 -19.75
N ILE A 50 24.82 0.32 -21.04
CA ILE A 50 24.28 1.49 -21.75
C ILE A 50 22.99 1.97 -21.11
N ILE A 51 22.05 1.04 -20.82
CA ILE A 51 20.77 1.39 -20.19
C ILE A 51 21.02 2.02 -18.81
N ALA A 52 21.88 1.42 -17.98
CA ALA A 52 22.18 1.95 -16.65
C ALA A 52 22.79 3.37 -16.70
N HIS A 53 23.67 3.65 -17.67
CA HIS A 53 24.23 4.99 -17.85
C HIS A 53 23.18 5.98 -18.37
N MET A 54 22.37 5.57 -19.35
CA MET A 54 21.31 6.42 -19.91
C MET A 54 20.21 6.74 -18.89
N LYS A 55 19.88 5.82 -17.96
CA LYS A 55 18.93 6.10 -16.88
C LYS A 55 19.34 7.29 -16.01
N ASN A 56 20.64 7.52 -15.78
CA ASN A 56 21.10 8.65 -14.99
C ASN A 56 20.73 10.02 -15.61
N THR A 57 20.69 10.10 -16.93
CA THR A 57 20.28 11.30 -17.68
C THR A 57 18.86 11.19 -18.23
N GLY A 58 18.25 10.03 -18.16
CA GLY A 58 16.88 9.69 -18.52
C GLY A 58 15.95 9.68 -17.32
N SER A 59 15.36 8.51 -17.02
CA SER A 59 14.32 8.37 -16.01
C SER A 59 14.70 8.87 -14.61
N TYR A 60 15.92 8.62 -14.15
CA TYR A 60 16.36 9.10 -12.84
C TYR A 60 16.51 10.62 -12.79
N ALA A 61 16.95 11.24 -13.88
CA ALA A 61 17.02 12.70 -13.97
C ALA A 61 15.61 13.32 -14.00
N TRP A 62 14.68 12.72 -14.76
CA TRP A 62 13.28 13.16 -14.81
C TRP A 62 12.57 13.01 -13.46
N MET A 63 12.79 11.90 -12.73
CA MET A 63 12.27 11.70 -11.38
C MET A 63 12.79 12.78 -10.43
N LYS A 64 14.10 13.01 -10.38
CA LYS A 64 14.72 14.04 -9.54
C LYS A 64 14.23 15.46 -9.91
N HIS A 65 14.06 15.73 -11.21
CA HIS A 65 13.54 17.01 -11.67
C HIS A 65 12.11 17.23 -11.21
N LYS A 66 11.24 16.21 -11.37
CA LYS A 66 9.87 16.25 -10.85
C LYS A 66 9.87 16.50 -9.34
N ASP A 67 10.69 15.80 -8.56
CA ASP A 67 10.77 15.97 -7.11
C ASP A 67 11.21 17.39 -6.73
N ALA A 68 12.19 17.95 -7.43
CA ALA A 68 12.63 19.33 -7.24
C ALA A 68 11.52 20.34 -7.57
N VAL A 69 10.79 20.15 -8.68
CA VAL A 69 9.66 20.98 -9.06
C VAL A 69 8.56 20.91 -8.02
N VAL A 70 8.11 19.71 -7.67
CA VAL A 70 7.00 19.51 -6.71
C VAL A 70 7.35 20.07 -5.32
N SER A 71 8.57 19.86 -4.85
CA SER A 71 9.02 20.40 -3.54
C SER A 71 9.13 21.93 -3.52
N SER A 72 9.26 22.57 -4.68
CA SER A 72 9.32 24.03 -4.80
C SER A 72 7.95 24.69 -4.85
N ILE A 73 6.86 23.94 -5.06
CA ILE A 73 5.51 24.48 -5.17
C ILE A 73 5.11 25.19 -3.89
N LYS A 74 4.70 26.44 -4.04
CA LYS A 74 4.05 27.24 -3.00
C LYS A 74 2.58 27.37 -3.31
N VAL A 75 1.77 27.12 -2.30
CA VAL A 75 0.31 27.19 -2.39
C VAL A 75 -0.15 28.42 -1.63
N ASN A 76 -0.80 29.35 -2.31
CA ASN A 76 -1.32 30.57 -1.67
C ASN A 76 -2.72 30.33 -1.13
N ILE A 77 -2.92 30.54 0.17
CA ILE A 77 -4.21 30.51 0.84
C ILE A 77 -4.40 31.82 1.60
N ASP A 78 -5.42 32.59 1.23
CA ASP A 78 -5.75 33.87 1.87
C ASP A 78 -4.57 34.87 1.95
N GLY A 79 -3.70 34.88 0.91
CA GLY A 79 -2.55 35.77 0.83
C GLY A 79 -1.26 35.24 1.50
N TYR A 80 -1.27 34.06 2.08
CA TYR A 80 -0.11 33.42 2.68
C TYR A 80 0.36 32.22 1.84
N ASP A 81 1.68 32.12 1.65
CA ASP A 81 2.30 31.01 0.91
C ASP A 81 2.68 29.87 1.85
N TYR A 82 2.15 28.69 1.57
CA TYR A 82 2.43 27.46 2.30
C TYR A 82 3.20 26.45 1.44
N PRO A 83 4.08 25.63 2.00
CA PRO A 83 4.61 24.45 1.30
C PRO A 83 3.47 23.51 0.93
N LEU A 84 3.56 22.87 -0.26
CA LEU A 84 2.55 21.92 -0.73
C LEU A 84 2.21 20.83 0.30
N THR A 85 3.23 20.25 0.96
CA THR A 85 3.04 19.20 1.99
C THR A 85 2.16 19.65 3.15
N LYS A 86 2.27 20.93 3.55
CA LYS A 86 1.42 21.48 4.61
C LYS A 86 -0.04 21.57 4.14
N VAL A 87 -0.27 21.95 2.89
CA VAL A 87 -1.61 22.07 2.30
C VAL A 87 -2.26 20.70 2.12
N LEU A 88 -1.50 19.70 1.67
CA LEU A 88 -1.98 18.32 1.59
C LEU A 88 -2.46 17.79 2.96
N ASN A 89 -1.76 18.13 4.04
CA ASN A 89 -2.16 17.74 5.39
C ASN A 89 -3.44 18.47 5.87
N MET A 90 -3.80 19.63 5.31
CA MET A 90 -5.04 20.33 5.63
C MET A 90 -6.29 19.54 5.18
N ALA A 91 -6.17 18.54 4.31
CA ALA A 91 -7.26 17.64 3.95
C ALA A 91 -7.82 16.85 5.16
N HIS A 92 -7.05 16.72 6.24
CA HIS A 92 -7.45 16.07 7.49
C HIS A 92 -7.95 17.04 8.58
N SER A 93 -8.05 18.34 8.27
CA SER A 93 -8.54 19.33 9.24
C SER A 93 -10.00 19.02 9.63
N PRO A 94 -10.39 19.16 10.90
CA PRO A 94 -11.81 19.08 11.29
C PRO A 94 -12.63 20.24 10.68
N ASP A 95 -12.01 21.40 10.40
CA ASP A 95 -12.69 22.54 9.80
C ASP A 95 -12.93 22.37 8.29
N LYS A 96 -14.17 22.32 7.89
CA LYS A 96 -14.63 22.21 6.48
C LYS A 96 -14.06 23.31 5.59
N GLN A 97 -14.02 24.57 6.08
CA GLN A 97 -13.53 25.70 5.27
C GLN A 97 -12.04 25.57 4.98
N THR A 98 -11.27 25.07 5.93
CA THR A 98 -9.85 24.78 5.75
C THR A 98 -9.64 23.71 4.70
N ARG A 99 -10.37 22.58 4.74
CA ARG A 99 -10.26 21.49 3.74
C ARG A 99 -10.62 22.00 2.34
N MET A 100 -11.74 22.73 2.22
CA MET A 100 -12.21 23.26 0.94
C MET A 100 -11.22 24.28 0.34
N LYS A 101 -10.73 25.23 1.13
CA LYS A 101 -9.76 26.22 0.67
C LYS A 101 -8.45 25.56 0.25
N ALA A 102 -7.96 24.59 1.02
CA ALA A 102 -6.76 23.84 0.72
C ALA A 102 -6.88 23.12 -0.63
N TYR A 103 -7.98 22.44 -0.87
CA TYR A 103 -8.25 21.73 -2.13
C TYR A 103 -8.21 22.66 -3.35
N PHE A 104 -8.94 23.78 -3.32
CA PHE A 104 -8.96 24.69 -4.47
C PHE A 104 -7.60 25.37 -4.68
N ALA A 105 -6.94 25.78 -3.60
CA ALA A 105 -5.62 26.39 -3.68
C ALA A 105 -4.55 25.41 -4.20
N GLU A 106 -4.63 24.15 -3.80
CA GLU A 106 -3.77 23.07 -4.32
C GLU A 106 -3.94 22.90 -5.82
N LEU A 107 -5.19 22.79 -6.34
CA LEU A 107 -5.44 22.64 -7.77
C LEU A 107 -4.90 23.82 -8.59
N GLU A 108 -5.05 25.04 -8.10
CA GLU A 108 -4.49 26.24 -8.77
C GLU A 108 -2.96 26.23 -8.77
N ALA A 109 -2.33 25.76 -7.70
CA ALA A 109 -0.88 25.75 -7.56
C ALA A 109 -0.17 24.82 -8.55
N TYR A 110 -0.83 23.77 -9.05
CA TYR A 110 -0.24 22.85 -10.03
C TYR A 110 -0.20 23.42 -11.46
N LYS A 111 -1.11 24.34 -11.83
CA LYS A 111 -1.27 24.82 -13.21
C LYS A 111 0.04 25.34 -13.86
N PRO A 112 0.89 26.12 -13.17
CA PRO A 112 2.14 26.58 -13.77
C PRO A 112 3.17 25.47 -14.04
N TYR A 113 3.02 24.30 -13.40
CA TYR A 113 4.00 23.22 -13.42
C TYR A 113 3.50 21.97 -14.16
N GLU A 114 2.21 21.91 -14.53
CA GLU A 114 1.57 20.69 -15.02
C GLU A 114 2.25 20.11 -16.27
N GLU A 115 2.63 20.95 -17.25
CA GLU A 115 3.31 20.48 -18.46
C GLU A 115 4.72 19.93 -18.16
N THR A 116 5.44 20.57 -17.24
CA THR A 116 6.77 20.10 -16.83
C THR A 116 6.66 18.72 -16.16
N ILE A 117 5.71 18.56 -15.24
CA ILE A 117 5.51 17.31 -14.50
C ILE A 117 4.99 16.21 -15.44
N ALA A 118 4.07 16.52 -16.36
CA ALA A 118 3.58 15.59 -17.38
C ALA A 118 4.70 15.12 -18.33
N THR A 119 5.60 16.04 -18.72
CA THR A 119 6.77 15.71 -19.53
C THR A 119 7.69 14.72 -18.79
N CYS A 120 7.93 14.92 -17.49
CA CYS A 120 8.71 13.98 -16.69
C CYS A 120 8.06 12.59 -16.67
N LEU A 121 6.75 12.51 -16.41
CA LEU A 121 6.02 11.25 -16.39
C LEU A 121 6.06 10.55 -17.75
N SER A 122 5.78 11.32 -18.82
CA SER A 122 5.79 10.81 -20.19
C SER A 122 7.18 10.30 -20.60
N GLY A 123 8.26 10.99 -20.20
CA GLY A 123 9.63 10.57 -20.42
C GLY A 123 9.95 9.24 -19.75
N ILE A 124 9.65 9.15 -18.44
CA ILE A 124 9.88 7.93 -17.64
C ILE A 124 9.10 6.73 -18.20
N LYS A 125 7.79 6.89 -18.45
CA LYS A 125 6.96 5.79 -18.96
C LYS A 125 7.33 5.39 -20.39
N GLY A 126 7.86 6.31 -21.19
CA GLY A 126 8.43 6.01 -22.50
C GLY A 126 9.69 5.15 -22.42
N GLU A 127 10.60 5.45 -21.49
CA GLU A 127 11.78 4.62 -21.23
C GLU A 127 11.38 3.23 -20.75
N VAL A 128 10.42 3.13 -19.81
CA VAL A 128 9.93 1.85 -19.31
C VAL A 128 9.35 0.99 -20.43
N LEU A 129 8.50 1.55 -21.32
CA LEU A 129 7.95 0.83 -22.48
C LEU A 129 9.04 0.25 -23.36
N TYR A 130 10.08 1.04 -23.63
CA TYR A 130 11.17 0.64 -24.50
C TYR A 130 12.06 -0.43 -23.84
N THR A 131 12.48 -0.23 -22.59
CA THR A 131 13.35 -1.17 -21.87
C THR A 131 12.65 -2.48 -21.54
N SER A 132 11.37 -2.45 -21.16
CA SER A 132 10.54 -3.63 -20.95
C SER A 132 10.43 -4.49 -22.22
N LYS A 133 10.19 -3.82 -23.37
CA LYS A 133 10.16 -4.50 -24.68
C LYS A 133 11.52 -5.10 -25.06
N LEU A 134 12.62 -4.37 -24.85
CA LEU A 134 13.98 -4.89 -25.13
C LEU A 134 14.28 -6.14 -24.32
N ARG A 135 13.84 -6.19 -23.06
CA ARG A 135 14.00 -7.35 -22.17
C ARG A 135 13.02 -8.49 -22.43
N GLY A 136 12.18 -8.34 -23.46
CA GLY A 136 11.25 -9.41 -23.87
C GLY A 136 10.06 -9.59 -22.94
N TYR A 137 9.71 -8.59 -22.13
CA TYR A 137 8.43 -8.60 -21.44
C TYR A 137 7.30 -8.21 -22.38
N GLU A 138 6.15 -8.86 -22.23
CA GLU A 138 4.97 -8.58 -23.04
C GLU A 138 4.44 -7.16 -22.77
N THR A 139 4.37 -6.78 -21.51
CA THR A 139 3.96 -5.46 -21.04
C THR A 139 4.70 -5.08 -19.76
N PRO A 140 4.76 -3.78 -19.39
CA PRO A 140 5.25 -3.35 -18.08
C PRO A 140 4.47 -3.95 -16.90
N LEU A 141 3.19 -4.31 -17.07
CA LEU A 141 2.40 -4.99 -16.05
C LEU A 141 2.87 -6.44 -15.84
N VAL A 142 3.16 -7.17 -16.92
CA VAL A 142 3.74 -8.52 -16.82
C VAL A 142 5.11 -8.48 -16.15
N GLU A 143 5.95 -7.48 -16.48
CA GLU A 143 7.22 -7.25 -15.80
C GLU A 143 7.02 -7.02 -14.29
N SER A 144 6.06 -6.17 -13.92
CA SER A 144 5.71 -5.88 -12.51
C SER A 144 5.27 -7.16 -11.77
N CYS A 145 4.42 -7.99 -12.39
CA CYS A 145 3.97 -9.25 -11.79
C CYS A 145 5.12 -10.24 -11.57
N ILE A 146 6.01 -10.39 -12.55
CA ILE A 146 7.20 -11.27 -12.42
C ILE A 146 8.09 -10.79 -11.27
N LYS A 147 8.40 -9.49 -11.19
CA LYS A 147 9.18 -8.90 -10.10
C LYS A 147 8.49 -9.05 -8.73
N SER A 148 7.17 -9.12 -8.73
CA SER A 148 6.35 -9.30 -7.52
C SER A 148 6.09 -10.77 -7.18
N ARG A 149 6.68 -11.73 -7.90
CA ARG A 149 6.47 -13.18 -7.71
C ARG A 149 4.98 -13.55 -7.74
N LEU A 150 4.22 -12.87 -8.60
CA LEU A 150 2.76 -12.95 -8.69
C LEU A 150 2.34 -13.39 -10.09
N LYS A 151 1.37 -14.29 -10.20
CA LYS A 151 0.78 -14.66 -11.49
C LYS A 151 -0.18 -13.57 -11.96
N MET A 152 -0.19 -13.33 -13.28
CA MET A 152 -1.17 -12.43 -13.90
C MET A 152 -2.61 -12.85 -13.64
N GLU A 153 -2.89 -14.16 -13.59
CA GLU A 153 -4.20 -14.71 -13.26
C GLU A 153 -4.68 -14.26 -11.88
N THR A 154 -3.81 -14.36 -10.88
CA THR A 154 -4.09 -13.92 -9.51
C THR A 154 -4.38 -12.42 -9.44
N LEU A 155 -3.56 -11.59 -10.13
CA LEU A 155 -3.81 -10.15 -10.19
C LEU A 155 -5.15 -9.83 -10.88
N ASN A 156 -5.44 -10.49 -12.00
CA ASN A 156 -6.70 -10.29 -12.71
C ASN A 156 -7.91 -10.67 -11.86
N THR A 157 -7.81 -11.77 -11.10
CA THR A 157 -8.86 -12.19 -10.16
C THR A 157 -9.08 -11.15 -9.07
N LEU A 158 -8.02 -10.67 -8.44
CA LEU A 158 -8.10 -9.59 -7.45
C LEU A 158 -8.79 -8.35 -8.02
N LEU A 159 -8.32 -7.85 -9.17
CA LEU A 159 -8.88 -6.66 -9.82
C LEU A 159 -10.35 -6.87 -10.25
N SER A 160 -10.71 -8.07 -10.70
CA SER A 160 -12.09 -8.44 -11.03
C SER A 160 -13.00 -8.35 -9.81
N VAL A 161 -12.58 -8.92 -8.68
CA VAL A 161 -13.35 -8.87 -7.43
C VAL A 161 -13.44 -7.43 -6.90
N MET A 162 -12.34 -6.67 -6.93
CA MET A 162 -12.38 -5.24 -6.56
C MET A 162 -13.41 -4.50 -7.43
N LYS A 163 -13.32 -4.61 -8.76
CA LYS A 163 -14.24 -3.95 -9.69
C LYS A 163 -15.70 -4.29 -9.44
N LYS A 164 -15.99 -5.59 -9.25
CA LYS A 164 -17.34 -6.10 -8.98
C LYS A 164 -17.96 -5.50 -7.72
N ASN A 165 -17.15 -5.25 -6.70
CA ASN A 165 -17.60 -4.77 -5.40
C ASN A 165 -17.42 -3.25 -5.20
N LEU A 166 -16.97 -2.49 -6.20
CA LEU A 166 -16.90 -1.03 -6.10
C LEU A 166 -18.22 -0.38 -5.65
N PRO A 167 -19.41 -0.80 -6.16
CA PRO A 167 -20.67 -0.23 -5.70
C PRO A 167 -20.90 -0.36 -4.19
N ASP A 168 -20.53 -1.50 -3.58
CA ASP A 168 -20.68 -1.74 -2.15
C ASP A 168 -19.75 -0.83 -1.33
N ILE A 169 -18.50 -0.65 -1.79
CA ILE A 169 -17.52 0.23 -1.13
C ILE A 169 -17.95 1.71 -1.24
N ARG A 170 -18.53 2.11 -2.37
CA ARG A 170 -19.07 3.47 -2.58
C ARG A 170 -20.22 3.79 -1.63
N GLU A 171 -20.93 2.78 -1.12
CA GLU A 171 -22.00 2.96 -0.16
C GLU A 171 -21.52 3.70 1.10
N TYR A 172 -20.32 3.38 1.61
CA TYR A 172 -19.70 4.14 2.70
C TYR A 172 -19.55 5.63 2.35
N LEU A 173 -19.10 5.96 1.14
CA LEU A 173 -18.93 7.36 0.72
C LEU A 173 -20.28 8.08 0.62
N LYS A 174 -21.33 7.39 0.17
CA LYS A 174 -22.69 7.94 0.11
C LYS A 174 -23.28 8.18 1.50
N ILE A 175 -23.11 7.22 2.41
CA ILE A 175 -23.52 7.37 3.82
C ILE A 175 -22.84 8.60 4.44
N LYS A 176 -21.52 8.75 4.22
CA LYS A 176 -20.75 9.90 4.69
C LYS A 176 -21.21 11.21 4.04
N ALA A 177 -21.46 11.20 2.73
CA ALA A 177 -21.98 12.37 2.00
C ALA A 177 -23.34 12.83 2.57
N ASP A 178 -24.28 11.91 2.75
CA ASP A 178 -25.60 12.20 3.32
C ASP A 178 -25.50 12.76 4.74
N TYR A 179 -24.59 12.19 5.55
CA TYR A 179 -24.37 12.69 6.91
C TYR A 179 -23.83 14.12 6.92
N LEU A 180 -22.89 14.44 6.03
CA LEU A 180 -22.30 15.78 5.89
C LEU A 180 -23.16 16.76 5.08
N GLY A 181 -24.34 16.34 4.60
CA GLY A 181 -25.33 17.18 3.90
C GLY A 181 -25.07 17.36 2.41
N TYR A 182 -24.36 16.44 1.75
CA TYR A 182 -24.11 16.42 0.31
C TYR A 182 -25.07 15.47 -0.41
N GLN A 183 -25.66 15.90 -1.54
CA GLN A 183 -26.66 15.13 -2.28
C GLN A 183 -26.13 14.47 -3.57
N ASN A 184 -25.00 14.93 -4.09
CA ASN A 184 -24.45 14.49 -5.38
C ASN A 184 -23.22 13.59 -5.23
N GLY A 185 -23.04 12.94 -4.08
CA GLY A 185 -21.83 12.25 -3.69
C GLY A 185 -20.89 13.12 -2.85
N LEU A 186 -19.86 12.55 -2.32
CA LEU A 186 -18.91 13.21 -1.42
C LEU A 186 -17.92 14.06 -2.24
N PRO A 187 -17.74 15.37 -1.98
CA PRO A 187 -16.67 16.14 -2.58
C PRO A 187 -15.28 15.57 -2.22
N TRP A 188 -14.30 15.65 -3.12
CA TRP A 188 -12.95 15.14 -2.88
C TRP A 188 -12.32 15.65 -1.57
N PHE A 189 -12.53 16.93 -1.25
CA PHE A 189 -11.99 17.56 -0.04
C PHE A 189 -12.65 17.08 1.27
N GLU A 190 -13.70 16.27 1.19
CA GLU A 190 -14.39 15.66 2.34
C GLU A 190 -13.98 14.19 2.56
N LEU A 191 -13.12 13.62 1.72
CA LEU A 191 -12.71 12.21 1.85
C LEU A 191 -12.18 11.88 3.26
N TYR A 192 -11.42 12.80 3.86
CA TYR A 192 -10.83 12.65 5.19
C TYR A 192 -11.53 13.46 6.29
N ALA A 193 -12.68 14.09 5.97
CA ALA A 193 -13.44 14.81 6.98
C ALA A 193 -13.93 13.84 8.06
N PRO A 194 -13.77 14.13 9.36
CA PRO A 194 -14.35 13.32 10.41
C PRO A 194 -15.87 13.48 10.41
N VAL A 195 -16.61 12.37 10.62
CA VAL A 195 -18.08 12.43 10.81
C VAL A 195 -18.43 12.70 12.27
N VAL A 196 -17.59 12.23 13.19
CA VAL A 196 -17.73 12.42 14.64
C VAL A 196 -16.35 12.72 15.23
N GLU A 197 -16.28 13.62 16.18
CA GLU A 197 -15.05 13.88 16.94
C GLU A 197 -14.91 12.87 18.08
N ASP A 198 -13.70 12.35 18.28
CA ASP A 198 -13.36 11.52 19.42
C ASP A 198 -12.42 12.33 20.34
N ASP A 199 -12.92 12.65 21.52
CA ASP A 199 -12.16 13.41 22.54
C ASP A 199 -11.34 12.46 23.45
N GLU A 200 -11.33 11.14 23.20
CA GLU A 200 -10.60 10.22 24.05
C GLU A 200 -9.09 10.30 23.78
N ASP A 201 -8.34 10.49 24.87
CA ASP A 201 -6.87 10.47 24.86
C ASP A 201 -6.36 9.02 25.05
N TYR A 202 -5.53 8.59 24.13
CA TYR A 202 -4.89 7.27 24.13
C TYR A 202 -3.37 7.39 24.38
N PRO A 203 -2.91 7.67 25.61
CA PRO A 203 -1.47 7.71 25.90
C PRO A 203 -0.78 6.43 25.43
N PHE A 204 0.48 6.53 25.01
CA PHE A 204 1.20 5.40 24.41
C PHE A 204 1.19 4.15 25.30
N GLU A 205 1.31 4.30 26.61
CA GLU A 205 1.28 3.20 27.56
C GLU A 205 -0.06 2.46 27.54
N LYS A 206 -1.18 3.21 27.50
CA LYS A 206 -2.54 2.64 27.39
C LYS A 206 -2.75 2.00 26.03
N GLY A 207 -2.41 2.71 24.96
CA GLY A 207 -2.58 2.25 23.57
C GLY A 207 -1.73 1.02 23.25
N SER A 208 -0.45 1.03 23.62
CA SER A 208 0.44 -0.10 23.38
C SER A 208 0.07 -1.34 24.22
N GLN A 209 -0.39 -1.16 25.47
CA GLN A 209 -0.91 -2.27 26.28
C GLN A 209 -2.16 -2.87 25.63
N PHE A 210 -3.07 -2.03 25.13
CA PHE A 210 -4.25 -2.51 24.41
C PHE A 210 -3.88 -3.36 23.18
N VAL A 211 -2.88 -2.91 22.38
CA VAL A 211 -2.37 -3.70 21.25
C VAL A 211 -1.85 -5.07 21.72
N VAL A 212 -1.05 -5.10 22.79
CA VAL A 212 -0.53 -6.34 23.38
C VAL A 212 -1.66 -7.28 23.78
N ASP A 213 -2.67 -6.76 24.47
CA ASP A 213 -3.80 -7.55 24.96
C ASP A 213 -4.58 -8.17 23.78
N GLN A 214 -4.82 -7.39 22.72
CA GLN A 214 -5.46 -7.90 21.50
C GLN A 214 -4.61 -8.95 20.80
N PHE A 215 -3.30 -8.77 20.74
CA PHE A 215 -2.39 -9.74 20.14
C PHE A 215 -2.39 -11.09 20.89
N TYR A 216 -2.49 -11.06 22.21
CA TYR A 216 -2.66 -12.30 23.00
C TYR A 216 -3.97 -13.03 22.72
N THR A 217 -5.02 -12.34 22.26
CA THR A 217 -6.27 -13.03 21.86
C THR A 217 -6.09 -13.88 20.60
N PHE A 218 -5.10 -13.54 19.76
CA PHE A 218 -4.78 -14.27 18.55
C PHE A 218 -3.66 -15.30 18.76
N SER A 219 -2.49 -14.86 19.25
CA SER A 219 -1.30 -15.71 19.40
C SER A 219 -0.47 -15.30 20.60
N LYS A 220 -0.10 -16.30 21.41
CA LYS A 220 0.86 -16.09 22.50
C LYS A 220 2.19 -15.53 21.99
N HIS A 221 2.68 -16.04 20.86
CA HIS A 221 3.96 -15.61 20.29
C HIS A 221 3.93 -14.15 19.79
N LEU A 222 2.82 -13.71 19.20
CA LEU A 222 2.63 -12.33 18.77
C LEU A 222 2.55 -11.39 19.97
N GLY A 223 1.77 -11.75 21.02
CA GLY A 223 1.70 -10.99 22.26
C GLY A 223 3.03 -10.92 23.00
N ASP A 224 3.76 -12.04 23.10
CA ASP A 224 5.11 -12.08 23.69
C ASP A 224 6.10 -11.17 22.90
N PHE A 225 6.03 -11.18 21.59
CA PHE A 225 6.87 -10.31 20.74
C PHE A 225 6.61 -8.83 21.03
N ALA A 226 5.36 -8.39 21.01
CA ALA A 226 5.00 -7.00 21.26
C ALA A 226 5.37 -6.58 22.70
N THR A 227 5.09 -7.44 23.68
CA THR A 227 5.52 -7.23 25.07
C THR A 227 7.02 -7.05 25.19
N HIS A 228 7.80 -7.90 24.49
CA HIS A 228 9.26 -7.83 24.50
C HIS A 228 9.76 -6.52 23.87
N ALA A 229 9.17 -6.12 22.73
CA ALA A 229 9.54 -4.88 22.04
C ALA A 229 9.32 -3.64 22.93
N ILE A 230 8.18 -3.56 23.62
CA ILE A 230 7.86 -2.46 24.54
C ILE A 230 8.82 -2.45 25.72
N LYS A 231 8.99 -3.59 26.40
CA LYS A 231 9.85 -3.70 27.60
C LYS A 231 11.32 -3.38 27.34
N ASN A 232 11.79 -3.63 26.12
CA ASN A 232 13.18 -3.37 25.72
C ASN A 232 13.35 -2.03 25.00
N HIS A 233 12.35 -1.17 25.00
CA HIS A 233 12.39 0.18 24.41
C HIS A 233 12.82 0.16 22.93
N TRP A 234 12.25 -0.71 22.13
CA TRP A 234 12.56 -0.83 20.70
C TRP A 234 11.91 0.29 19.86
N ALA A 235 11.06 1.12 20.46
CA ALA A 235 10.30 2.18 19.80
C ALA A 235 10.80 3.59 20.17
N ASP A 236 10.99 4.43 19.16
CA ASP A 236 11.11 5.88 19.28
C ASP A 236 9.71 6.47 19.05
N VAL A 237 9.04 6.90 20.12
CA VAL A 237 7.59 7.06 20.16
C VAL A 237 7.12 8.44 19.73
N TYR A 238 7.59 9.50 20.43
CA TYR A 238 6.96 10.81 20.33
C TYR A 238 7.57 11.70 19.24
N PRO A 239 6.78 12.61 18.62
CA PRO A 239 7.29 13.58 17.69
C PRO A 239 8.26 14.55 18.38
N ARG A 240 9.29 15.00 17.65
CA ARG A 240 10.22 16.03 18.06
C ARG A 240 10.83 16.74 16.86
N GLU A 241 11.48 17.84 17.10
CA GLU A 241 12.17 18.61 16.05
C GLU A 241 13.20 17.73 15.30
N ASN A 242 13.25 17.87 13.99
CA ASN A 242 14.12 17.12 13.06
C ASN A 242 13.88 15.61 13.01
N LYS A 243 12.79 15.06 13.58
CA LYS A 243 12.37 13.69 13.40
C LYS A 243 11.62 13.54 12.08
N VAL A 244 11.92 12.48 11.30
CA VAL A 244 11.14 12.17 10.09
C VAL A 244 9.70 11.86 10.44
N GLY A 245 8.78 12.29 9.58
CA GLY A 245 7.35 12.02 9.73
C GLY A 245 6.97 10.57 9.38
N GLY A 246 5.74 10.19 9.71
CA GLY A 246 5.21 8.84 9.51
C GLY A 246 5.63 7.86 10.60
N ALA A 247 5.51 6.57 10.30
CA ALA A 247 5.96 5.45 11.12
C ALA A 247 6.66 4.42 10.24
N PHE A 248 7.56 3.63 10.81
CA PHE A 248 8.16 2.49 10.12
C PHE A 248 8.78 1.49 11.11
N CYS A 249 8.92 0.25 10.63
CA CYS A 249 9.66 -0.82 11.28
C CYS A 249 10.91 -1.16 10.49
N GLU A 250 12.07 -1.24 11.17
CA GLU A 250 13.32 -1.76 10.62
C GLU A 250 13.70 -3.07 11.32
N ASN A 251 13.84 -4.14 10.53
CA ASN A 251 14.22 -5.45 11.04
C ASN A 251 15.74 -5.65 10.99
N ILE A 252 16.40 -5.62 12.16
CA ILE A 252 17.85 -5.81 12.32
C ILE A 252 18.14 -7.31 12.45
N ARG A 253 18.31 -7.99 11.33
CA ARG A 253 18.43 -9.45 11.27
C ARG A 253 19.59 -10.02 12.06
N SER A 254 20.76 -9.38 12.03
CA SER A 254 21.95 -9.81 12.77
C SER A 254 21.71 -9.90 14.28
N LEU A 255 20.78 -9.08 14.79
CA LEU A 255 20.40 -9.08 16.21
C LEU A 255 19.10 -9.85 16.47
N LYS A 256 18.39 -10.30 15.44
CA LYS A 256 17.02 -10.86 15.50
C LYS A 256 16.08 -9.92 16.26
N GLN A 257 16.18 -8.63 16.01
CA GLN A 257 15.42 -7.56 16.67
C GLN A 257 14.82 -6.62 15.62
N SER A 258 13.79 -5.89 16.03
CA SER A 258 13.19 -4.80 15.24
C SER A 258 13.40 -3.46 15.94
N ARG A 259 13.31 -2.36 15.19
CA ARG A 259 13.24 -0.99 15.71
C ARG A 259 12.06 -0.29 15.07
N PHE A 260 11.36 0.46 15.87
CA PHE A 260 10.15 1.14 15.45
C PHE A 260 10.31 2.64 15.62
N LEU A 261 9.85 3.40 14.62
CA LEU A 261 9.72 4.84 14.72
C LEU A 261 8.25 5.18 14.62
N PHE A 262 7.74 5.97 15.57
CA PHE A 262 6.39 6.53 15.58
C PHE A 262 6.45 8.05 15.68
N ASN A 263 5.35 8.71 15.34
CA ASN A 263 5.07 10.11 15.70
C ASN A 263 3.72 10.12 16.41
N TYR A 264 3.68 9.50 17.58
CA TYR A 264 2.48 9.18 18.35
C TYR A 264 1.83 10.45 18.92
N GLY A 265 0.56 10.70 18.57
CA GLY A 265 -0.21 11.89 18.93
C GLY A 265 -1.38 11.62 19.89
N ASN A 266 -1.42 10.45 20.51
CA ASN A 266 -2.45 10.02 21.48
C ASN A 266 -3.86 9.81 20.86
N HIS A 267 -3.98 9.60 19.56
CA HIS A 267 -5.24 9.25 18.89
C HIS A 267 -5.39 7.74 18.73
N PHE A 268 -6.61 7.24 18.55
CA PHE A 268 -6.82 5.83 18.29
C PHE A 268 -6.14 5.35 16.98
N SER A 269 -6.05 6.21 15.98
CA SER A 269 -5.28 5.94 14.76
C SER A 269 -3.81 5.61 15.02
N ASP A 270 -3.21 6.21 16.07
CA ASP A 270 -1.83 5.91 16.45
C ASP A 270 -1.72 4.52 17.09
N VAL A 271 -2.77 4.09 17.82
CA VAL A 271 -2.84 2.71 18.34
C VAL A 271 -2.85 1.70 17.20
N ILE A 272 -3.60 1.97 16.14
CA ILE A 272 -3.61 1.13 14.92
C ILE A 272 -2.24 1.16 14.23
N THR A 273 -1.58 2.32 14.17
CA THR A 273 -0.21 2.43 13.64
C THR A 273 0.79 1.58 14.44
N VAL A 274 0.69 1.55 15.76
CA VAL A 274 1.53 0.66 16.60
C VAL A 274 1.28 -0.81 16.25
N ALA A 275 0.02 -1.22 16.07
CA ALA A 275 -0.32 -2.58 15.67
C ALA A 275 0.27 -2.91 14.28
N HIS A 276 0.20 -1.98 13.33
CA HIS A 276 0.76 -2.10 11.99
C HIS A 276 2.26 -2.37 12.03
N GLU A 277 3.03 -1.50 12.66
CA GLU A 277 4.49 -1.61 12.72
C GLU A 277 4.94 -2.86 13.49
N PHE A 278 4.23 -3.22 14.56
CA PHE A 278 4.50 -4.48 15.27
C PHE A 278 4.22 -5.70 14.39
N GLY A 279 3.25 -5.62 13.47
CA GLY A 279 3.03 -6.65 12.46
C GLY A 279 4.23 -6.86 11.55
N HIS A 280 4.86 -5.79 11.05
CA HIS A 280 6.11 -5.87 10.30
C HIS A 280 7.26 -6.47 11.12
N GLY A 281 7.37 -6.07 12.39
CA GLY A 281 8.37 -6.65 13.30
C GLY A 281 8.16 -8.15 13.54
N PHE A 282 6.91 -8.57 13.69
CA PHE A 282 6.57 -9.99 13.88
C PHE A 282 6.86 -10.80 12.61
N HIS A 283 6.58 -10.26 11.43
CA HIS A 283 6.98 -10.88 10.16
C HIS A 283 8.51 -11.08 10.11
N GLY A 284 9.27 -10.04 10.47
CA GLY A 284 10.74 -10.13 10.59
C GLY A 284 11.20 -11.22 11.56
N ARG A 285 10.51 -11.38 12.71
CA ARG A 285 10.75 -12.46 13.67
C ARG A 285 10.49 -13.83 13.06
N CYS A 286 9.39 -14.03 12.34
CA CYS A 286 9.06 -15.30 11.68
C CYS A 286 10.13 -15.70 10.65
N LEU A 287 10.73 -14.73 9.98
CA LEU A 287 11.87 -14.93 9.07
C LEU A 287 13.21 -15.13 9.78
N GLY A 288 13.29 -14.94 11.09
CA GLY A 288 14.55 -14.89 11.86
C GLY A 288 15.40 -16.16 11.84
N ASN A 289 14.83 -17.32 11.45
CA ASN A 289 15.53 -18.57 11.29
C ASN A 289 15.90 -18.90 9.84
N GLN A 290 15.51 -18.07 8.87
CA GLN A 290 15.88 -18.22 7.47
C GLN A 290 17.29 -17.66 7.21
N THR A 291 17.98 -18.21 6.23
CA THR A 291 19.21 -17.60 5.72
C THR A 291 18.92 -16.24 5.08
N ILE A 292 19.90 -15.35 5.01
CA ILE A 292 19.71 -13.98 4.53
C ILE A 292 19.09 -13.92 3.13
N LEU A 293 19.47 -14.81 2.24
CA LEU A 293 18.95 -14.85 0.86
C LEU A 293 17.48 -15.28 0.78
N ASN A 294 16.99 -16.01 1.79
CA ASN A 294 15.63 -16.51 1.88
C ASN A 294 14.69 -15.57 2.65
N THR A 295 15.10 -14.36 2.92
CA THR A 295 14.33 -13.40 3.74
C THR A 295 13.80 -12.22 2.96
N HIS A 296 14.18 -12.11 1.69
CA HIS A 296 13.68 -11.04 0.82
C HIS A 296 12.35 -11.47 0.21
N TYR A 297 11.27 -10.86 0.65
CA TYR A 297 9.92 -11.10 0.14
C TYR A 297 9.46 -9.96 -0.79
N PRO A 298 8.58 -10.25 -1.77
CA PRO A 298 8.10 -9.26 -2.71
C PRO A 298 7.08 -8.30 -2.07
N MET A 299 6.96 -7.10 -2.65
CA MET A 299 6.13 -6.01 -2.13
C MET A 299 4.66 -6.40 -1.81
N PRO A 300 3.93 -7.20 -2.64
CA PRO A 300 2.53 -7.51 -2.35
C PRO A 300 2.29 -8.20 -1.02
N ILE A 301 3.25 -9.00 -0.51
CA ILE A 301 3.10 -9.68 0.78
C ILE A 301 3.62 -8.83 1.95
N GLY A 302 4.33 -7.73 1.65
CA GLY A 302 4.97 -6.89 2.66
C GLY A 302 4.00 -6.34 3.69
N GLU A 303 2.80 -5.94 3.25
CA GLU A 303 1.78 -5.34 4.10
C GLU A 303 0.80 -6.35 4.71
N THR A 304 0.99 -7.65 4.49
CA THR A 304 0.03 -8.67 4.95
C THR A 304 0.03 -8.78 6.47
N ALA A 305 1.20 -8.83 7.10
CA ALA A 305 1.30 -8.99 8.54
C ALA A 305 0.87 -7.73 9.30
N SER A 306 1.23 -6.55 8.80
CA SER A 306 0.84 -5.26 9.36
C SER A 306 -0.68 -5.07 9.33
N ASN A 307 -1.31 -5.24 8.16
CA ASN A 307 -2.76 -5.11 8.00
C ASN A 307 -3.55 -6.20 8.76
N PHE A 308 -2.99 -7.39 8.93
CA PHE A 308 -3.60 -8.44 9.75
C PHE A 308 -3.63 -8.02 11.22
N CYS A 309 -2.54 -7.46 11.75
CA CYS A 309 -2.45 -6.94 13.10
C CYS A 309 -3.40 -5.75 13.33
N GLU A 310 -3.51 -4.81 12.37
CA GLU A 310 -4.53 -3.75 12.41
C GLU A 310 -5.95 -4.34 12.53
N THR A 311 -6.24 -5.38 11.74
CA THR A 311 -7.56 -6.00 11.72
C THR A 311 -7.88 -6.65 13.08
N ILE A 312 -6.94 -7.34 13.71
CA ILE A 312 -7.10 -7.91 15.06
C ILE A 312 -7.43 -6.81 16.08
N VAL A 313 -6.63 -5.73 16.09
CA VAL A 313 -6.78 -4.65 17.07
C VAL A 313 -8.06 -3.86 16.84
N GLY A 314 -8.38 -3.53 15.58
CA GLY A 314 -9.61 -2.83 15.21
C GLY A 314 -10.87 -3.62 15.60
N LYS A 315 -10.94 -4.90 15.22
CA LYS A 315 -12.06 -5.78 15.58
C LYS A 315 -12.14 -6.04 17.11
N GLY A 316 -11.00 -6.06 17.80
CA GLY A 316 -10.95 -6.12 19.26
C GLY A 316 -11.51 -4.86 19.91
N ALA A 317 -11.15 -3.70 19.41
CA ALA A 317 -11.62 -2.41 19.90
C ALA A 317 -13.15 -2.25 19.77
N LEU A 318 -13.73 -2.68 18.64
CA LEU A 318 -15.18 -2.63 18.43
C LEU A 318 -15.99 -3.39 19.46
N LYS A 319 -15.41 -4.40 20.17
CA LYS A 319 -16.12 -5.18 21.18
C LYS A 319 -16.39 -4.41 22.48
N SER A 320 -15.49 -3.47 22.83
CA SER A 320 -15.51 -2.78 24.12
C SER A 320 -15.76 -1.26 24.01
N ALA A 321 -15.73 -0.71 22.79
CA ALA A 321 -15.87 0.71 22.53
C ALA A 321 -17.32 1.21 22.75
N THR A 322 -17.47 2.48 23.14
CA THR A 322 -18.75 3.19 23.18
C THR A 322 -19.31 3.36 21.74
N PRO A 323 -20.60 3.68 21.55
CA PRO A 323 -21.16 3.92 20.23
C PRO A 323 -20.38 4.96 19.42
N THR A 324 -20.00 6.09 20.01
CA THR A 324 -19.20 7.15 19.38
C THR A 324 -17.84 6.64 18.94
N GLN A 325 -17.12 5.96 19.83
CA GLN A 325 -15.82 5.36 19.52
C GLN A 325 -15.91 4.32 18.39
N LYS A 326 -16.99 3.50 18.35
CA LYS A 326 -17.20 2.53 17.27
C LYS A 326 -17.34 3.23 15.92
N ILE A 327 -18.04 4.38 15.85
CA ILE A 327 -18.15 5.18 14.63
C ILE A 327 -16.75 5.64 14.18
N VAL A 328 -15.95 6.19 15.08
CA VAL A 328 -14.58 6.67 14.75
C VAL A 328 -13.69 5.52 14.28
N ILE A 329 -13.71 4.37 14.97
CA ILE A 329 -12.93 3.18 14.61
C ILE A 329 -13.32 2.67 13.21
N LEU A 330 -14.63 2.57 12.96
CA LEU A 330 -15.16 2.12 11.66
C LEU A 330 -14.87 3.14 10.56
N GLU A 331 -15.00 4.43 10.83
CA GLU A 331 -14.67 5.48 9.86
C GLU A 331 -13.21 5.40 9.40
N ASN A 332 -12.26 5.24 10.33
CA ASN A 332 -10.85 5.04 10.00
C ASN A 332 -10.64 3.77 9.16
N THR A 333 -11.24 2.66 9.56
CA THR A 333 -11.15 1.37 8.84
C THR A 333 -11.72 1.48 7.42
N LEU A 334 -12.89 2.11 7.27
CA LEU A 334 -13.58 2.24 5.99
C LEU A 334 -12.94 3.29 5.08
N SER A 335 -12.41 4.38 5.63
CA SER A 335 -11.60 5.34 4.88
C SER A 335 -10.36 4.68 4.28
N ASN A 336 -9.67 3.83 5.05
CA ASN A 336 -8.56 3.02 4.56
C ASN A 336 -9.01 2.00 3.49
N ALA A 337 -10.18 1.35 3.67
CA ALA A 337 -10.73 0.44 2.67
C ALA A 337 -11.03 1.14 1.33
N VAL A 338 -11.56 2.36 1.37
CA VAL A 338 -11.76 3.19 0.16
C VAL A 338 -10.43 3.50 -0.51
N GLN A 339 -9.39 3.86 0.24
CA GLN A 339 -8.07 4.08 -0.33
C GLN A 339 -7.51 2.81 -1.00
N VAL A 340 -7.59 1.68 -0.31
CA VAL A 340 -7.05 0.41 -0.81
C VAL A 340 -7.83 -0.12 -2.01
N ILE A 341 -9.14 0.11 -2.08
CA ILE A 341 -9.99 -0.44 -3.16
C ILE A 341 -10.24 0.61 -4.23
N CYS A 342 -10.86 1.74 -3.91
CA CYS A 342 -11.24 2.73 -4.92
C CYS A 342 -10.04 3.52 -5.45
N ASP A 343 -9.18 4.08 -4.55
CA ASP A 343 -8.04 4.89 -5.00
C ASP A 343 -6.97 4.03 -5.70
N ILE A 344 -6.62 2.86 -5.14
CA ILE A 344 -5.68 1.94 -5.80
C ILE A 344 -6.20 1.46 -7.15
N TYR A 345 -7.51 1.14 -7.26
CA TYR A 345 -8.08 0.77 -8.55
C TYR A 345 -8.05 1.91 -9.56
N SER A 346 -8.37 3.14 -9.12
CA SER A 346 -8.22 4.35 -9.93
C SER A 346 -6.78 4.54 -10.41
N ARG A 347 -5.80 4.37 -9.52
CA ARG A 347 -4.37 4.47 -9.86
C ARG A 347 -3.94 3.41 -10.85
N PHE A 348 -4.42 2.18 -10.69
CA PHE A 348 -4.15 1.09 -11.63
C PHE A 348 -4.72 1.39 -13.03
N LEU A 349 -5.96 1.88 -13.11
CA LEU A 349 -6.58 2.31 -14.36
C LEU A 349 -5.83 3.48 -15.00
N PHE A 350 -5.46 4.48 -14.19
CA PHE A 350 -4.68 5.62 -14.68
C PHE A 350 -3.36 5.16 -15.31
N GLU A 351 -2.57 4.38 -14.60
CA GLU A 351 -1.26 3.95 -15.09
C GLU A 351 -1.37 3.05 -16.33
N SER A 352 -2.36 2.14 -16.35
CA SER A 352 -2.65 1.30 -17.51
C SER A 352 -2.99 2.14 -18.74
N ARG A 353 -3.91 3.10 -18.61
CA ARG A 353 -4.33 3.98 -19.71
C ARG A 353 -3.23 4.95 -20.13
N PHE A 354 -2.43 5.41 -19.18
CA PHE A 354 -1.28 6.25 -19.47
C PHE A 354 -0.23 5.50 -20.31
N PHE A 355 0.08 4.26 -20.00
CA PHE A 355 0.96 3.44 -20.83
C PHE A 355 0.39 3.24 -22.25
N GLU A 356 -0.93 3.00 -22.39
CA GLU A 356 -1.55 2.86 -23.72
C GLU A 356 -1.47 4.16 -24.53
N ALA A 357 -1.76 5.30 -23.92
CA ALA A 357 -1.60 6.61 -24.56
C ALA A 357 -0.14 6.86 -24.95
N ARG A 358 0.80 6.55 -24.06
CA ARG A 358 2.24 6.76 -24.27
C ARG A 358 2.82 5.93 -25.41
N LYS A 359 2.24 4.76 -25.73
CA LYS A 359 2.61 3.97 -26.92
C LYS A 359 2.39 4.74 -28.23
N GLN A 360 1.45 5.68 -28.25
CA GLN A 360 1.14 6.48 -29.43
C GLN A 360 2.01 7.74 -29.55
N GLY A 361 2.67 8.15 -28.46
CA GLY A 361 3.53 9.35 -28.44
C GLY A 361 3.63 9.98 -27.06
N PRO A 362 4.27 11.14 -26.92
CA PRO A 362 4.28 11.92 -25.69
C PRO A 362 2.85 12.28 -25.24
N VAL A 363 2.58 12.21 -23.95
CA VAL A 363 1.27 12.52 -23.35
C VAL A 363 1.34 13.90 -22.72
N SER A 364 0.43 14.81 -23.08
CA SER A 364 0.33 16.18 -22.55
C SER A 364 -0.27 16.20 -21.14
N ALA A 365 -0.14 17.33 -20.43
CA ALA A 365 -0.80 17.52 -19.14
C ALA A 365 -2.33 17.43 -19.26
N GLU A 366 -2.91 17.98 -20.33
CA GLU A 366 -4.36 17.94 -20.57
C GLU A 366 -4.86 16.51 -20.75
N GLU A 367 -4.17 15.69 -21.53
CA GLU A 367 -4.51 14.27 -21.69
C GLU A 367 -4.29 13.47 -20.40
N THR A 368 -3.23 13.78 -19.66
CA THR A 368 -2.94 13.15 -18.36
C THR A 368 -4.07 13.43 -17.35
N LYS A 369 -4.54 14.69 -17.24
CA LYS A 369 -5.68 15.06 -16.41
C LYS A 369 -6.95 14.31 -16.82
N LYS A 370 -7.22 14.24 -18.13
CA LYS A 370 -8.39 13.50 -18.65
C LYS A 370 -8.34 12.01 -18.29
N ILE A 371 -7.20 11.36 -18.44
CA ILE A 371 -7.02 9.94 -18.05
C ILE A 371 -7.25 9.77 -16.54
N MET A 372 -6.72 10.68 -15.72
CA MET A 372 -6.90 10.64 -14.26
C MET A 372 -8.37 10.79 -13.87
N LEU A 373 -9.07 11.78 -14.40
CA LEU A 373 -10.49 11.99 -14.10
C LEU A 373 -11.35 10.79 -14.52
N GLN A 374 -11.10 10.22 -15.71
CA GLN A 374 -11.82 9.03 -16.16
C GLN A 374 -11.58 7.82 -15.25
N ALA A 375 -10.35 7.65 -14.75
CA ALA A 375 -10.02 6.59 -13.81
C ALA A 375 -10.74 6.79 -12.46
N GLN A 376 -10.82 8.01 -11.96
CA GLN A 376 -11.55 8.34 -10.73
C GLN A 376 -13.06 8.12 -10.92
N ILE A 377 -13.65 8.56 -12.01
CA ILE A 377 -15.09 8.36 -12.30
C ILE A 377 -15.41 6.86 -12.32
N GLU A 378 -14.57 6.03 -12.94
CA GLU A 378 -14.82 4.58 -12.99
C GLU A 378 -14.66 3.93 -11.61
N ALA A 379 -13.68 4.34 -10.82
CA ALA A 379 -13.42 3.76 -9.50
C ALA A 379 -14.42 4.23 -8.44
N TYR A 380 -14.67 5.52 -8.35
CA TYR A 380 -15.48 6.13 -7.30
C TYR A 380 -16.97 6.29 -7.67
N GLY A 381 -17.31 6.34 -8.97
CA GLY A 381 -18.69 6.45 -9.46
C GLY A 381 -19.51 7.51 -8.74
N ASP A 382 -20.68 7.11 -8.28
CA ASP A 382 -21.63 7.95 -7.52
C ASP A 382 -21.26 8.17 -6.04
N GLY A 383 -20.16 7.57 -5.58
CA GLY A 383 -19.63 7.83 -4.24
C GLY A 383 -18.98 9.20 -4.11
N LEU A 384 -18.45 9.76 -5.21
CA LEU A 384 -17.89 11.12 -5.23
C LEU A 384 -18.69 12.06 -6.13
N ASP A 385 -18.74 13.33 -5.75
CA ASP A 385 -19.26 14.40 -6.61
C ASP A 385 -18.28 14.68 -7.74
N HIS A 386 -18.70 14.43 -8.97
CA HIS A 386 -17.87 14.59 -10.18
C HIS A 386 -17.46 16.05 -10.45
N ASN A 387 -18.07 17.04 -9.81
CA ASN A 387 -17.63 18.44 -9.89
C ASN A 387 -16.40 18.74 -9.05
N TYR A 388 -16.04 17.86 -8.11
CA TYR A 388 -14.94 18.05 -7.15
C TYR A 388 -13.95 16.89 -7.17
N LEU A 389 -13.68 16.29 -8.34
CA LEU A 389 -12.63 15.29 -8.51
C LEU A 389 -11.23 15.95 -8.57
N HIS A 390 -10.18 15.16 -8.44
CA HIS A 390 -8.81 15.65 -8.32
C HIS A 390 -7.97 15.34 -9.57
N PRO A 391 -7.90 16.22 -10.59
CA PRO A 391 -7.22 15.96 -11.86
C PRO A 391 -5.70 15.83 -11.75
N TYR A 392 -5.11 16.25 -10.62
CA TYR A 392 -3.66 16.30 -10.42
C TYR A 392 -3.11 15.23 -9.47
N MET A 393 -3.87 14.17 -9.14
CA MET A 393 -3.41 13.10 -8.25
C MET A 393 -2.15 12.37 -8.74
N TRP A 394 -1.77 12.56 -9.98
CA TRP A 394 -0.54 12.02 -10.57
C TRP A 394 0.70 12.88 -10.31
N THR A 395 0.58 14.16 -9.93
CA THR A 395 1.70 15.10 -9.89
C THR A 395 2.73 14.81 -8.80
N TRP A 396 2.28 14.51 -7.58
CA TRP A 396 3.15 14.38 -6.42
C TRP A 396 3.39 12.94 -5.96
N LYS A 397 2.57 11.97 -6.39
CA LYS A 397 2.71 10.57 -5.97
C LYS A 397 3.96 9.94 -6.60
N PRO A 398 4.98 9.52 -5.80
CA PRO A 398 6.26 9.03 -6.33
C PRO A 398 6.11 7.73 -7.14
N HIS A 399 5.13 6.91 -6.81
CA HIS A 399 4.90 5.58 -7.41
C HIS A 399 4.82 5.59 -8.95
N TYR A 400 4.32 6.68 -9.55
CA TYR A 400 4.24 6.77 -11.01
C TYR A 400 5.58 7.08 -11.68
N TYR A 401 6.55 7.62 -10.93
CA TYR A 401 7.82 8.13 -11.45
C TYR A 401 8.99 7.16 -11.23
N ASP A 402 8.72 5.98 -10.68
CA ASP A 402 9.71 4.92 -10.58
C ASP A 402 9.81 4.18 -11.93
N SER A 403 11.02 4.14 -12.51
CA SER A 403 11.29 3.44 -13.76
C SER A 403 11.64 1.96 -13.55
N ASP A 404 11.91 1.54 -12.32
CA ASP A 404 12.27 0.17 -11.99
C ASP A 404 11.06 -0.65 -11.52
N TYR A 405 10.03 0.04 -10.98
CA TYR A 405 8.79 -0.57 -10.48
C TYR A 405 7.56 0.16 -11.01
N SER A 406 7.02 -0.31 -12.14
CA SER A 406 5.71 0.14 -12.61
C SER A 406 4.58 -0.57 -11.88
N PHE A 407 3.40 0.05 -11.85
CA PHE A 407 2.22 -0.48 -11.14
C PHE A 407 2.44 -0.71 -9.65
N TYR A 408 3.25 0.12 -9.01
CA TYR A 408 3.64 0.00 -7.61
C TYR A 408 2.46 0.08 -6.62
N ASN A 409 1.26 0.45 -7.10
CA ASN A 409 0.08 0.66 -6.25
C ASN A 409 -0.70 -0.63 -5.95
N TYR A 410 -0.90 -1.56 -6.92
CA TYR A 410 -1.70 -2.77 -6.67
C TYR A 410 -1.17 -3.65 -5.51
N PRO A 411 0.13 -3.68 -5.19
CA PRO A 411 0.63 -4.43 -4.05
C PRO A 411 -0.02 -4.05 -2.71
N TYR A 412 -0.40 -2.79 -2.52
CA TYR A 412 -1.10 -2.35 -1.31
C TYR A 412 -2.51 -2.97 -1.20
N ALA A 413 -3.26 -2.98 -2.31
CA ALA A 413 -4.56 -3.64 -2.35
C ALA A 413 -4.42 -5.14 -2.12
N PHE A 414 -3.41 -5.78 -2.73
CA PHE A 414 -3.13 -7.19 -2.55
C PHE A 414 -2.87 -7.51 -1.08
N GLY A 415 -1.93 -6.82 -0.42
CA GLY A 415 -1.56 -7.08 0.97
C GLY A 415 -2.71 -6.87 1.95
N SER A 416 -3.47 -5.78 1.79
CA SER A 416 -4.61 -5.47 2.65
C SER A 416 -5.76 -6.49 2.49
N LEU A 417 -6.12 -6.83 1.25
CA LEU A 417 -7.18 -7.82 1.01
C LEU A 417 -6.73 -9.24 1.37
N LEU A 418 -5.46 -9.58 1.16
CA LEU A 418 -4.92 -10.85 1.66
C LEU A 418 -5.04 -10.94 3.18
N ALA A 419 -4.66 -9.90 3.92
CA ALA A 419 -4.75 -9.85 5.38
C ALA A 419 -6.21 -10.04 5.86
N LYS A 420 -7.17 -9.36 5.24
CA LYS A 420 -8.60 -9.51 5.56
C LYS A 420 -9.13 -10.91 5.24
N GLY A 421 -8.71 -11.52 4.12
CA GLY A 421 -9.05 -12.89 3.77
C GLY A 421 -8.48 -13.91 4.74
N LEU A 422 -7.26 -13.69 5.22
CA LEU A 422 -6.64 -14.49 6.28
C LEU A 422 -7.42 -14.34 7.59
N TYR A 423 -7.86 -13.14 7.93
CA TYR A 423 -8.69 -12.91 9.11
C TYR A 423 -10.07 -13.61 9.00
N ALA A 424 -10.70 -13.54 7.82
CA ALA A 424 -11.95 -14.28 7.56
C ALA A 424 -11.77 -15.80 7.72
N ARG A 425 -10.62 -16.33 7.29
CA ARG A 425 -10.29 -17.75 7.50
C ARG A 425 -10.07 -18.06 8.97
N TYR A 426 -9.33 -17.22 9.70
CA TYR A 426 -9.14 -17.34 11.14
C TYR A 426 -10.47 -17.43 11.90
N GLN A 427 -11.41 -16.54 11.56
CA GLN A 427 -12.74 -16.57 12.19
C GLN A 427 -13.51 -17.88 11.94
N LYS A 428 -13.34 -18.51 10.77
CA LYS A 428 -14.00 -19.77 10.40
C LYS A 428 -13.33 -21.01 10.99
N LYS A 429 -12.00 -20.99 11.15
CA LYS A 429 -11.17 -22.10 11.61
C LYS A 429 -10.04 -21.56 12.48
N PRO A 430 -10.30 -21.22 13.74
CA PRO A 430 -9.30 -20.62 14.63
C PRO A 430 -8.24 -21.63 15.12
N GLU A 431 -8.59 -22.95 15.14
CA GLU A 431 -7.71 -23.98 15.65
C GLU A 431 -6.45 -24.08 14.80
N HIS A 432 -5.29 -24.05 15.42
CA HIS A 432 -3.95 -24.11 14.80
C HIS A 432 -3.62 -22.96 13.81
N PHE A 433 -4.56 -22.05 13.57
CA PHE A 433 -4.34 -20.96 12.61
C PHE A 433 -3.15 -20.06 13.02
N PRO A 434 -2.90 -19.73 14.29
CA PRO A 434 -1.71 -18.93 14.65
C PRO A 434 -0.39 -19.59 14.26
N GLU A 435 -0.24 -20.90 14.46
CA GLU A 435 0.96 -21.66 14.09
C GLU A 435 1.11 -21.77 12.56
N ASP A 436 0.02 -22.01 11.86
CA ASP A 436 -0.03 -22.04 10.40
C ASP A 436 0.32 -20.67 9.81
N TYR A 437 -0.15 -19.59 10.42
CA TYR A 437 0.16 -18.22 10.04
C TYR A 437 1.64 -17.87 10.25
N GLU A 438 2.27 -18.29 11.35
CA GLU A 438 3.70 -18.14 11.56
C GLU A 438 4.50 -18.90 10.49
N THR A 439 4.06 -20.11 10.13
CA THR A 439 4.65 -20.90 9.05
C THR A 439 4.53 -20.18 7.71
N PHE A 440 3.34 -19.66 7.38
CA PHE A 440 3.10 -18.83 6.20
C PHE A 440 4.05 -17.63 6.14
N LEU A 441 4.19 -16.85 7.21
CA LEU A 441 5.10 -15.70 7.26
C LEU A 441 6.57 -16.10 7.10
N SER A 442 6.95 -17.28 7.64
CA SER A 442 8.35 -17.75 7.64
C SER A 442 8.87 -18.13 6.24
N VAL A 443 7.99 -18.38 5.29
CA VAL A 443 8.37 -18.83 3.93
C VAL A 443 8.22 -17.76 2.85
N THR A 444 7.83 -16.54 3.21
CA THR A 444 7.54 -15.44 2.28
C THR A 444 8.72 -15.03 1.41
N GLY A 445 9.95 -15.29 1.86
CA GLY A 445 11.17 -14.99 1.12
C GLY A 445 11.61 -16.08 0.13
N LYS A 446 11.00 -17.27 0.16
CA LYS A 446 11.49 -18.45 -0.60
C LYS A 446 10.40 -19.19 -1.39
N MET A 447 9.32 -18.50 -1.75
CA MET A 447 8.24 -19.05 -2.58
C MET A 447 7.59 -17.94 -3.41
N ASP A 448 6.91 -18.33 -4.50
CA ASP A 448 5.99 -17.45 -5.20
C ASP A 448 4.71 -17.25 -4.37
N LEU A 449 3.99 -16.15 -4.56
CA LEU A 449 2.86 -15.75 -3.69
C LEU A 449 1.76 -16.82 -3.63
N GLU A 450 1.47 -17.47 -4.74
CA GLU A 450 0.47 -18.55 -4.77
C GLU A 450 0.92 -19.78 -3.98
N ASP A 451 2.21 -20.08 -3.96
CA ASP A 451 2.74 -21.23 -3.20
C ASP A 451 2.83 -20.91 -1.71
N ILE A 452 3.11 -19.66 -1.34
CA ILE A 452 2.98 -19.18 0.04
C ILE A 452 1.55 -19.37 0.53
N ALA A 453 0.55 -18.97 -0.26
CA ALA A 453 -0.86 -19.10 0.08
C ALA A 453 -1.31 -20.56 0.24
N LYS A 454 -0.76 -21.49 -0.55
CA LYS A 454 -1.02 -22.93 -0.43
C LYS A 454 -0.58 -23.52 0.92
N THR A 455 0.36 -22.91 1.63
CA THR A 455 0.72 -23.36 3.01
C THR A 455 -0.44 -23.26 3.99
N LEU A 456 -1.43 -22.44 3.64
CA LEU A 456 -2.69 -22.26 4.36
C LEU A 456 -3.89 -22.87 3.60
N ASP A 457 -3.68 -23.75 2.62
CA ASP A 457 -4.73 -24.30 1.74
C ASP A 457 -5.56 -23.22 1.04
N LEU A 458 -4.93 -22.09 0.66
CA LEU A 458 -5.58 -21.00 -0.03
C LEU A 458 -5.23 -21.02 -1.52
N ASP A 459 -6.23 -20.75 -2.35
CA ASP A 459 -6.08 -20.52 -3.78
C ASP A 459 -6.38 -19.07 -4.13
N LEU A 460 -5.32 -18.31 -4.43
CA LEU A 460 -5.41 -16.88 -4.78
C LEU A 460 -5.98 -16.62 -6.18
N THR A 461 -6.12 -17.65 -7.00
CA THR A 461 -6.80 -17.54 -8.30
C THR A 461 -8.32 -17.68 -8.18
N ASN A 462 -8.83 -18.03 -6.99
CA ASN A 462 -10.25 -18.19 -6.73
C ASN A 462 -10.87 -16.87 -6.22
N GLU A 463 -11.90 -16.38 -6.93
CA GLU A 463 -12.65 -15.17 -6.53
C GLU A 463 -13.21 -15.24 -5.12
N SER A 464 -13.62 -16.44 -4.65
CA SER A 464 -14.25 -16.59 -3.35
C SER A 464 -13.34 -16.21 -2.17
N PHE A 465 -12.02 -16.40 -2.33
CA PHE A 465 -11.06 -15.96 -1.32
C PHE A 465 -11.08 -14.42 -1.18
N TRP A 466 -10.93 -13.72 -2.29
CA TRP A 466 -10.93 -12.25 -2.31
C TRP A 466 -12.31 -11.68 -1.94
N GLN A 467 -13.39 -12.37 -2.30
CA GLN A 467 -14.74 -11.97 -1.90
C GLN A 467 -14.90 -12.02 -0.37
N SER A 468 -14.34 -13.03 0.29
CA SER A 468 -14.39 -13.10 1.77
C SER A 468 -13.68 -11.93 2.46
N SER A 469 -12.68 -11.34 1.82
CA SER A 469 -12.01 -10.12 2.28
C SER A 469 -12.92 -8.89 2.16
N ILE A 470 -13.63 -8.79 1.05
CA ILE A 470 -14.59 -7.71 0.80
C ILE A 470 -15.80 -7.82 1.74
N ASP A 471 -16.26 -9.04 2.02
CA ASP A 471 -17.43 -9.28 2.88
C ASP A 471 -17.21 -8.72 4.30
N ILE A 472 -15.97 -8.81 4.84
CA ILE A 472 -15.62 -8.15 6.12
C ILE A 472 -15.81 -6.63 6.05
N ILE A 473 -15.42 -6.02 4.94
CA ILE A 473 -15.56 -4.56 4.75
C ILE A 473 -17.05 -4.18 4.63
N LYS A 474 -17.85 -5.01 3.96
CA LYS A 474 -19.31 -4.80 3.84
C LYS A 474 -20.00 -4.88 5.21
N GLU A 475 -19.63 -5.85 6.05
CA GLU A 475 -20.13 -5.93 7.43
C GLU A 475 -19.79 -4.66 8.23
N ASP A 476 -18.59 -4.10 8.04
CA ASP A 476 -18.19 -2.86 8.69
C ASP A 476 -18.98 -1.65 8.16
N ILE A 477 -19.30 -1.60 6.86
CA ILE A 477 -20.15 -0.55 6.27
C ILE A 477 -21.57 -0.62 6.86
N ASP A 478 -22.18 -1.80 6.93
CA ASP A 478 -23.52 -1.99 7.48
C ASP A 478 -23.57 -1.59 8.96
N THR A 479 -22.53 -1.95 9.73
CA THR A 479 -22.40 -1.58 11.15
C THR A 479 -22.24 -0.07 11.30
N PHE A 480 -21.39 0.56 10.48
CA PHE A 480 -21.19 2.01 10.49
C PHE A 480 -22.47 2.76 10.17
N LYS A 481 -23.22 2.31 9.16
CA LYS A 481 -24.52 2.89 8.79
C LYS A 481 -25.49 2.89 9.95
N THR A 482 -25.66 1.73 10.59
CA THR A 482 -26.58 1.56 11.72
C THR A 482 -26.21 2.48 12.89
N LEU A 483 -24.96 2.49 13.29
CA LEU A 483 -24.47 3.34 14.38
C LEU A 483 -24.63 4.84 14.10
N LEU A 484 -24.39 5.24 12.86
CA LEU A 484 -24.49 6.64 12.47
C LEU A 484 -25.96 7.12 12.40
N GLU A 485 -26.89 6.23 12.00
CA GLU A 485 -28.34 6.51 12.06
C GLU A 485 -28.81 6.66 13.51
N GLU A 486 -28.39 5.78 14.42
CA GLU A 486 -28.68 5.89 15.85
C GLU A 486 -28.13 7.20 16.45
N TYR A 487 -26.88 7.54 16.14
CA TYR A 487 -26.22 8.76 16.63
C TYR A 487 -26.90 10.06 16.18
N LYS A 488 -27.59 10.08 15.01
CA LYS A 488 -28.34 11.24 14.54
C LYS A 488 -29.64 11.49 15.34
N HIS A 489 -30.15 10.45 16.01
CA HIS A 489 -31.43 10.52 16.73
C HIS A 489 -31.28 10.75 18.23
N ASP A 490 -30.04 10.62 18.77
CA ASP A 490 -29.67 10.98 20.14
C ASP A 490 -29.29 12.47 20.24
#